data_7473ebf47ff10a38e7c45d17f10b364c
#
_entry.id   7473ebf47ff10a38e7c45d17f10b364c
#
_cell.length_a   1.000
_cell.length_b   1.000
_cell.length_c   1.000
_cell.angle_alpha   90.00
_cell.angle_beta   90.00
_cell.angle_gamma   90.00
#
_symmetry.space_group_name_H-M   'P 1'
#
loop_
_entity.id
_entity.type
_entity.pdbx_description
1 polymer ?
#
loop_
_entity_poly.entity_id
_entity_poly.type
_entity_poly.pdbx_seq_one_letter_code
_entity_poly.pdbx_strand_id
1 'polypeptide(L)'
;VGKSTITVLLAGYFHYVMGYNVAVVDCDYPQFSIKALRSRDTQNVEKNMNLQRMLCGQFERTGKKAYPVLTSVPGKELDTALPLTGGCDIIFFDLPGTVNSPGVIKTIVNMDYVFTPIIQDRMVMQSSLSFLLALKDFMLQNPDMPLKEIRMFWNRMDGRVSKRLSHQYGLLFKELGLKVLDTVIPDMERYGRETSPEERNLFRSTLFPPSGKLLKGSALAVSYTHLTLPTNR
;
A
#
# COMPACT_ATOMS: atom_id res chain seq x y z
N VAL A 1 6.90 6.29 -5.57
CA VAL A 1 6.24 7.45 -4.96
C VAL A 1 4.86 7.01 -4.43
N GLY A 2 4.58 7.29 -3.14
CA GLY A 2 3.28 7.04 -2.50
C GLY A 2 3.02 5.61 -2.02
N LYS A 3 4.01 4.72 -2.00
CA LYS A 3 3.89 3.34 -1.50
C LYS A 3 3.31 3.29 -0.09
N SER A 4 3.99 3.89 0.89
CA SER A 4 3.57 3.90 2.29
C SER A 4 2.18 4.49 2.51
N THR A 5 1.82 5.54 1.74
CA THR A 5 0.47 6.12 1.79
C THR A 5 -0.58 5.09 1.36
N ILE A 6 -0.37 4.42 0.24
CA ILE A 6 -1.31 3.40 -0.27
C ILE A 6 -1.36 2.21 0.68
N THR A 7 -0.21 1.74 1.19
CA THR A 7 -0.13 0.67 2.18
C THR A 7 -0.99 0.98 3.41
N VAL A 8 -0.86 2.17 3.99
CA VAL A 8 -1.65 2.58 5.17
C VAL A 8 -3.14 2.63 4.86
N LEU A 9 -3.53 3.21 3.71
CA LEU A 9 -4.93 3.32 3.31
C LEU A 9 -5.57 1.94 3.08
N LEU A 10 -4.88 1.06 2.36
CA LEU A 10 -5.34 -0.30 2.11
C LEU A 10 -5.40 -1.12 3.40
N ALA A 11 -4.36 -1.08 4.23
CA ALA A 11 -4.33 -1.77 5.51
C ALA A 11 -5.50 -1.33 6.41
N GLY A 12 -5.73 -0.02 6.52
CA GLY A 12 -6.85 0.52 7.30
C GLY A 12 -8.21 0.10 6.74
N TYR A 13 -8.39 0.09 5.42
CA TYR A 13 -9.63 -0.35 4.79
C TYR A 13 -9.89 -1.85 5.01
N PHE A 14 -8.92 -2.69 4.69
CA PHE A 14 -9.08 -4.13 4.85
C PHE A 14 -9.30 -4.51 6.32
N HIS A 15 -8.59 -3.86 7.24
CA HIS A 15 -8.69 -4.20 8.66
C HIS A 15 -9.97 -3.69 9.31
N TYR A 16 -10.27 -2.38 9.18
CA TYR A 16 -11.36 -1.74 9.92
C TYR A 16 -12.70 -1.77 9.20
N VAL A 17 -12.71 -1.87 7.86
CA VAL A 17 -13.94 -1.84 7.06
C VAL A 17 -14.32 -3.24 6.60
N MET A 18 -13.36 -3.99 6.04
CA MET A 18 -13.60 -5.34 5.52
C MET A 18 -13.51 -6.43 6.59
N GLY A 19 -12.93 -6.13 7.76
CA GLY A 19 -12.86 -7.05 8.90
C GLY A 19 -11.72 -8.07 8.86
N TYR A 20 -10.80 -8.00 7.88
CA TYR A 20 -9.63 -8.88 7.82
C TYR A 20 -8.65 -8.63 8.98
N ASN A 21 -7.89 -9.65 9.36
CA ASN A 21 -6.75 -9.50 10.25
C ASN A 21 -5.53 -9.08 9.43
N VAL A 22 -5.17 -7.81 9.56
CA VAL A 22 -4.09 -7.20 8.76
C VAL A 22 -2.88 -6.93 9.64
N ALA A 23 -1.69 -7.05 9.07
CA ALA A 23 -0.46 -6.52 9.63
C ALA A 23 0.34 -5.75 8.58
N VAL A 24 1.22 -4.86 9.03
CA VAL A 24 2.14 -4.11 8.19
C VAL A 24 3.57 -4.33 8.68
N VAL A 25 4.46 -4.68 7.77
CA VAL A 25 5.92 -4.69 8.00
C VAL A 25 6.51 -3.50 7.26
N ASP A 26 6.97 -2.52 8.01
CA ASP A 26 7.62 -1.30 7.51
C ASP A 26 9.10 -1.61 7.27
N CYS A 27 9.47 -1.74 6.02
CA CYS A 27 10.81 -2.12 5.55
C CYS A 27 11.60 -0.92 4.99
N ASP A 28 11.05 0.29 5.08
CA ASP A 28 11.71 1.51 4.56
C ASP A 28 12.79 2.02 5.54
N TYR A 29 13.78 1.17 5.80
CA TYR A 29 14.93 1.48 6.65
C TYR A 29 15.80 2.60 6.02
N PRO A 30 16.29 3.57 6.79
CA PRO A 30 16.10 3.78 8.24
C PRO A 30 14.90 4.68 8.59
N GLN A 31 14.07 5.06 7.61
CA GLN A 31 13.02 6.09 7.78
C GLN A 31 11.81 5.58 8.57
N PHE A 32 11.41 4.33 8.37
CA PHE A 32 10.26 3.70 9.01
C PHE A 32 9.03 4.62 9.07
N SER A 33 8.60 5.10 7.90
CA SER A 33 7.58 6.14 7.77
C SER A 33 6.21 5.74 8.31
N ILE A 34 5.82 4.46 8.18
CA ILE A 34 4.55 3.95 8.72
C ILE A 34 4.62 3.81 10.23
N LYS A 35 5.75 3.37 10.78
CA LYS A 35 5.97 3.30 12.23
C LYS A 35 5.94 4.69 12.87
N ALA A 36 6.58 5.66 12.22
CA ALA A 36 6.55 7.05 12.67
C ALA A 36 5.12 7.62 12.64
N LEU A 37 4.35 7.32 11.58
CA LEU A 37 2.94 7.71 11.49
C LEU A 37 2.12 7.08 12.62
N ARG A 38 2.30 5.80 12.93
CA ARG A 38 1.62 5.11 14.05
C ARG A 38 1.91 5.81 15.38
N SER A 39 3.14 6.20 15.64
CA SER A 39 3.52 6.89 16.86
C SER A 39 2.84 8.26 16.96
N ARG A 40 2.78 9.03 15.87
CA ARG A 40 2.07 10.31 15.81
C ARG A 40 0.56 10.16 16.01
N ASP A 41 -0.05 9.18 15.34
CA ASP A 41 -1.48 8.88 15.48
C ASP A 41 -1.83 8.57 16.94
N THR A 42 -1.02 7.72 17.61
CA THR A 42 -1.21 7.37 19.01
C THR A 42 -1.12 8.58 19.91
N GLN A 43 -0.09 9.41 19.75
CA GLN A 43 0.07 10.66 20.54
C GLN A 43 -1.09 11.63 20.31
N ASN A 44 -1.60 11.73 19.08
CA ASN A 44 -2.73 12.61 18.78
C ASN A 44 -4.02 12.10 19.43
N VAL A 45 -4.25 10.79 19.44
CA VAL A 45 -5.39 10.18 20.14
C VAL A 45 -5.28 10.42 21.65
N GLU A 46 -4.11 10.22 22.25
CA GLU A 46 -3.88 10.44 23.68
C GLU A 46 -4.20 11.88 24.13
N LYS A 47 -3.96 12.86 23.26
CA LYS A 47 -4.15 14.28 23.54
C LYS A 47 -5.52 14.81 23.13
N ASN A 48 -6.36 14.04 22.45
CA ASN A 48 -7.62 14.52 21.88
C ASN A 48 -8.80 13.61 22.24
N MET A 49 -9.67 14.10 23.14
CA MET A 49 -10.87 13.38 23.60
C MET A 49 -11.82 12.97 22.47
N ASN A 50 -11.92 13.74 21.38
CA ASN A 50 -12.78 13.39 20.27
C ASN A 50 -12.22 12.17 19.50
N LEU A 51 -10.89 12.14 19.27
CA LEU A 51 -10.23 11.00 18.66
C LEU A 51 -10.33 9.75 19.55
N GLN A 52 -10.21 9.90 20.88
CA GLN A 52 -10.42 8.80 21.82
C GLN A 52 -11.84 8.23 21.70
N ARG A 53 -12.86 9.08 21.70
CA ARG A 53 -14.26 8.64 21.52
C ARG A 53 -14.47 7.96 20.18
N MET A 54 -13.87 8.48 19.10
CA MET A 54 -13.93 7.86 17.77
C MET A 54 -13.29 6.47 17.78
N LEU A 55 -12.14 6.31 18.43
CA LEU A 55 -11.44 5.02 18.53
C LEU A 55 -12.23 4.01 19.35
N CYS A 56 -12.78 4.41 20.50
CA CYS A 56 -13.66 3.57 21.31
C CYS A 56 -14.90 3.12 20.52
N GLY A 57 -15.61 4.05 19.89
CA GLY A 57 -16.77 3.72 19.07
C GLY A 57 -16.44 2.88 17.82
N GLN A 58 -15.22 2.99 17.27
CA GLN A 58 -14.75 2.08 16.24
C GLN A 58 -14.56 0.67 16.80
N PHE A 59 -13.91 0.54 17.95
CA PHE A 59 -13.69 -0.75 18.59
C PHE A 59 -15.02 -1.42 18.98
N GLU A 60 -15.97 -0.68 19.56
CA GLU A 60 -17.30 -1.18 19.89
C GLU A 60 -18.05 -1.74 18.67
N ARG A 61 -17.93 -1.09 17.52
CA ARG A 61 -18.60 -1.54 16.28
C ARG A 61 -17.90 -2.71 15.59
N THR A 62 -16.57 -2.78 15.66
CA THR A 62 -15.80 -3.71 14.83
C THR A 62 -15.14 -4.83 15.61
N GLY A 63 -14.98 -4.70 16.92
CA GLY A 63 -14.15 -5.57 17.75
C GLY A 63 -12.65 -5.51 17.40
N LYS A 64 -12.24 -4.63 16.49
CA LYS A 64 -10.87 -4.58 15.95
C LYS A 64 -10.00 -3.61 16.75
N LYS A 65 -8.92 -4.15 17.33
CA LYS A 65 -7.80 -3.34 17.84
C LYS A 65 -6.99 -2.77 16.68
N ALA A 66 -6.05 -1.87 16.95
CA ALA A 66 -5.12 -1.39 15.93
C ALA A 66 -4.30 -2.55 15.35
N TYR A 67 -4.22 -2.64 14.02
CA TYR A 67 -3.40 -3.68 13.38
C TYR A 67 -1.91 -3.50 13.72
N PRO A 68 -1.13 -4.58 13.86
CA PRO A 68 0.30 -4.48 14.17
C PRO A 68 1.07 -3.79 13.05
N VAL A 69 2.01 -2.93 13.44
CA VAL A 69 3.02 -2.31 12.56
C VAL A 69 4.38 -2.68 13.12
N LEU A 70 5.08 -3.56 12.42
CA LEU A 70 6.43 -4.00 12.76
C LEU A 70 7.44 -3.30 11.85
N THR A 71 8.66 -3.11 12.32
CA THR A 71 9.77 -2.59 11.51
C THR A 71 10.73 -3.72 11.18
N SER A 72 11.30 -3.69 9.98
CA SER A 72 12.31 -4.66 9.58
C SER A 72 13.51 -3.99 8.93
N VAL A 73 14.69 -4.52 9.21
CA VAL A 73 15.92 -4.12 8.52
C VAL A 73 16.10 -4.94 7.24
N PRO A 74 16.87 -4.44 6.24
CA PRO A 74 17.10 -5.15 4.99
C PRO A 74 17.59 -6.59 5.19
N GLY A 75 16.94 -7.54 4.53
CA GLY A 75 17.22 -8.96 4.57
C GLY A 75 16.57 -9.73 5.74
N LYS A 76 15.80 -9.06 6.61
CA LYS A 76 15.08 -9.67 7.75
C LYS A 76 13.56 -9.55 7.64
N GLU A 77 13.05 -9.10 6.51
CA GLU A 77 11.63 -8.80 6.30
C GLU A 77 10.75 -10.04 6.51
N LEU A 78 11.16 -11.18 5.96
CA LEU A 78 10.44 -12.45 6.09
C LEU A 78 10.50 -13.00 7.53
N ASP A 79 11.66 -12.93 8.17
CA ASP A 79 11.82 -13.34 9.57
C ASP A 79 10.92 -12.51 10.49
N THR A 80 10.80 -11.20 10.21
CA THR A 80 9.93 -10.28 10.95
C THR A 80 8.45 -10.63 10.76
N ALA A 81 8.06 -11.07 9.58
CA ALA A 81 6.67 -11.42 9.27
C ALA A 81 6.26 -12.81 9.76
N LEU A 82 7.21 -13.72 9.96
CA LEU A 82 6.93 -15.11 10.29
C LEU A 82 5.97 -15.30 11.49
N PRO A 83 6.11 -14.55 12.61
CA PRO A 83 5.16 -14.68 13.73
C PRO A 83 3.74 -14.22 13.41
N LEU A 84 3.52 -13.48 12.32
CA LEU A 84 2.24 -12.93 11.91
C LEU A 84 1.44 -13.90 11.03
N THR A 85 2.10 -14.86 10.37
CA THR A 85 1.49 -15.73 9.35
C THR A 85 0.35 -16.61 9.87
N GLY A 86 0.37 -16.97 11.15
CA GLY A 86 -0.69 -17.81 11.76
C GLY A 86 -1.93 -17.03 12.21
N GLY A 87 -1.90 -15.71 12.24
CA GLY A 87 -2.96 -14.87 12.80
C GLY A 87 -3.45 -13.73 11.89
N CYS A 88 -2.79 -13.51 10.76
CA CYS A 88 -3.15 -12.47 9.80
C CYS A 88 -3.63 -13.07 8.48
N ASP A 89 -4.71 -12.49 7.95
CA ASP A 89 -5.23 -12.82 6.61
C ASP A 89 -4.40 -12.11 5.53
N ILE A 90 -3.87 -10.92 5.83
CA ILE A 90 -3.10 -10.07 4.91
C ILE A 90 -1.91 -9.45 5.66
N ILE A 91 -0.72 -9.60 5.11
CA ILE A 91 0.47 -8.91 5.59
C ILE A 91 0.98 -7.99 4.48
N PHE A 92 1.01 -6.69 4.73
CA PHE A 92 1.59 -5.71 3.83
C PHE A 92 3.06 -5.48 4.15
N PHE A 93 3.89 -5.46 3.12
CA PHE A 93 5.30 -5.08 3.21
C PHE A 93 5.50 -3.74 2.51
N ASP A 94 5.85 -2.70 3.26
CA ASP A 94 6.21 -1.40 2.69
C ASP A 94 7.70 -1.36 2.40
N LEU A 95 8.06 -1.74 1.17
CA LEU A 95 9.44 -1.88 0.74
C LEU A 95 10.07 -0.51 0.37
N PRO A 96 11.40 -0.35 0.51
CA PRO A 96 12.10 0.88 0.14
C PRO A 96 11.95 1.20 -1.35
N GLY A 97 12.27 2.45 -1.71
CA GLY A 97 12.21 2.91 -3.11
C GLY A 97 13.28 2.30 -4.01
N THR A 98 14.39 1.90 -3.42
CA THR A 98 15.53 1.26 -4.09
C THR A 98 15.43 -0.25 -3.91
N VAL A 99 15.12 -0.94 -5.00
CA VAL A 99 14.93 -2.42 -4.99
C VAL A 99 16.20 -3.19 -5.35
N ASN A 100 17.34 -2.51 -5.47
CA ASN A 100 18.58 -3.14 -5.95
C ASN A 100 19.36 -3.91 -4.87
N SER A 101 18.83 -4.07 -3.65
CA SER A 101 19.49 -4.88 -2.64
C SER A 101 19.05 -6.36 -2.74
N PRO A 102 19.97 -7.31 -2.62
CA PRO A 102 19.62 -8.75 -2.68
C PRO A 102 18.56 -9.15 -1.64
N GLY A 103 18.54 -8.52 -0.47
CA GLY A 103 17.55 -8.76 0.57
C GLY A 103 16.13 -8.39 0.14
N VAL A 104 15.96 -7.22 -0.48
CA VAL A 104 14.66 -6.76 -1.00
C VAL A 104 14.15 -7.68 -2.12
N ILE A 105 15.02 -8.10 -3.02
CA ILE A 105 14.63 -9.05 -4.10
C ILE A 105 14.16 -10.37 -3.49
N LYS A 106 14.93 -10.92 -2.52
CA LYS A 106 14.53 -12.14 -1.80
C LYS A 106 13.16 -12.00 -1.15
N THR A 107 12.87 -10.85 -0.57
CA THR A 107 11.56 -10.58 0.03
C THR A 107 10.46 -10.54 -1.04
N ILE A 108 10.67 -9.82 -2.14
CA ILE A 108 9.70 -9.69 -3.22
C ILE A 108 9.30 -11.04 -3.82
N VAL A 109 10.25 -11.91 -4.10
CA VAL A 109 9.98 -13.22 -4.73
C VAL A 109 9.24 -14.21 -3.82
N ASN A 110 9.20 -13.92 -2.52
CA ASN A 110 8.46 -14.68 -1.52
C ASN A 110 7.09 -14.07 -1.16
N MET A 111 6.67 -12.99 -1.83
CA MET A 111 5.32 -12.43 -1.71
C MET A 111 4.34 -13.19 -2.61
N ASP A 112 3.05 -13.13 -2.29
CA ASP A 112 2.01 -13.60 -3.21
C ASP A 112 1.78 -12.59 -4.35
N TYR A 113 1.75 -11.31 -4.02
CA TYR A 113 1.44 -10.22 -4.95
C TYR A 113 2.36 -9.02 -4.75
N VAL A 114 2.76 -8.41 -5.85
CA VAL A 114 3.53 -7.16 -5.85
C VAL A 114 2.74 -6.07 -6.55
N PHE A 115 2.54 -4.94 -5.88
CA PHE A 115 1.89 -3.76 -6.44
C PHE A 115 2.89 -2.63 -6.59
N THR A 116 3.05 -2.14 -7.81
CA THR A 116 4.02 -1.09 -8.13
C THR A 116 3.31 0.18 -8.58
N PRO A 117 3.35 1.27 -7.77
CA PRO A 117 2.84 2.56 -8.20
C PRO A 117 3.73 3.16 -9.28
N ILE A 118 3.14 3.58 -10.37
CA ILE A 118 3.79 4.29 -11.48
C ILE A 118 3.24 5.70 -11.60
N ILE A 119 4.07 6.64 -12.04
CA ILE A 119 3.71 8.05 -12.24
C ILE A 119 4.07 8.50 -13.65
N GLN A 120 3.50 9.63 -14.11
CA GLN A 120 3.79 10.20 -15.43
C GLN A 120 5.14 10.94 -15.46
N ASP A 121 6.19 10.31 -14.96
CA ASP A 121 7.57 10.80 -15.04
C ASP A 121 8.42 9.78 -15.79
N ARG A 122 9.12 10.24 -16.84
CA ARG A 122 9.90 9.36 -17.73
C ARG A 122 11.03 8.63 -17.02
N MET A 123 11.74 9.30 -16.11
CA MET A 123 12.89 8.71 -15.41
C MET A 123 12.42 7.65 -14.42
N VAL A 124 11.36 7.98 -13.65
CA VAL A 124 10.74 7.04 -12.71
C VAL A 124 10.14 5.86 -13.46
N MET A 125 9.51 6.11 -14.60
CA MET A 125 8.93 5.07 -15.45
C MET A 125 9.99 4.12 -15.98
N GLN A 126 11.10 4.64 -16.51
CA GLN A 126 12.18 3.83 -17.05
C GLN A 126 12.80 2.90 -15.99
N SER A 127 13.10 3.44 -14.80
CA SER A 127 13.64 2.62 -13.70
C SER A 127 12.65 1.56 -13.22
N SER A 128 11.36 1.92 -13.13
CA SER A 128 10.30 0.98 -12.76
C SER A 128 10.13 -0.14 -13.79
N LEU A 129 10.15 0.19 -15.09
CA LEU A 129 10.05 -0.79 -16.17
C LEU A 129 11.22 -1.77 -16.17
N SER A 130 12.46 -1.27 -16.07
CA SER A 130 13.65 -2.13 -16.02
C SER A 130 13.56 -3.14 -14.88
N PHE A 131 13.14 -2.69 -13.70
CA PHE A 131 12.94 -3.57 -12.56
C PHE A 131 11.84 -4.61 -12.78
N LEU A 132 10.68 -4.17 -13.30
CA LEU A 132 9.52 -5.06 -13.52
C LEU A 132 9.80 -6.11 -14.58
N LEU A 133 10.52 -5.76 -15.63
CA LEU A 133 10.94 -6.72 -16.68
C LEU A 133 11.91 -7.75 -16.10
N ALA A 134 12.92 -7.31 -15.35
CA ALA A 134 13.86 -8.23 -14.72
C ALA A 134 13.16 -9.18 -13.73
N LEU A 135 12.18 -8.69 -12.96
CA LEU A 135 11.40 -9.52 -12.05
C LEU A 135 10.49 -10.48 -12.81
N LYS A 136 9.88 -10.06 -13.90
CA LYS A 136 9.06 -10.91 -14.77
C LYS A 136 9.90 -12.03 -15.41
N ASP A 137 11.07 -11.71 -15.94
CA ASP A 137 11.99 -12.70 -16.51
C ASP A 137 12.43 -13.70 -15.44
N PHE A 138 12.69 -13.22 -14.22
CA PHE A 138 13.02 -14.10 -13.10
C PHE A 138 11.86 -15.05 -12.74
N MET A 139 10.61 -14.57 -12.76
CA MET A 139 9.41 -15.41 -12.56
C MET A 139 9.29 -16.49 -13.61
N LEU A 140 9.54 -16.16 -14.88
CA LEU A 140 9.47 -17.12 -15.99
C LEU A 140 10.53 -18.23 -15.86
N GLN A 141 11.70 -17.90 -15.32
CA GLN A 141 12.79 -18.88 -15.10
C GLN A 141 12.60 -19.70 -13.81
N ASN A 142 11.73 -19.26 -12.89
CA ASN A 142 11.50 -19.91 -11.60
C ASN A 142 9.98 -20.09 -11.35
N PRO A 143 9.30 -21.00 -12.05
CA PRO A 143 7.84 -21.13 -11.99
C PRO A 143 7.32 -21.59 -10.62
N ASP A 144 8.16 -22.21 -9.79
CA ASP A 144 7.80 -22.73 -8.46
C ASP A 144 7.89 -21.67 -7.35
N MET A 145 8.25 -20.40 -7.70
CA MET A 145 8.33 -19.33 -6.70
C MET A 145 6.95 -18.95 -6.16
N PRO A 146 6.86 -18.48 -4.90
CA PRO A 146 5.59 -18.03 -4.30
C PRO A 146 4.91 -16.87 -5.00
N LEU A 147 5.67 -15.99 -5.68
CA LEU A 147 5.15 -14.80 -6.33
C LEU A 147 4.21 -15.13 -7.49
N LYS A 148 2.92 -14.89 -7.28
CA LYS A 148 1.84 -15.21 -8.23
C LYS A 148 1.69 -14.16 -9.31
N GLU A 149 1.78 -12.87 -8.93
CA GLU A 149 1.47 -11.79 -9.85
C GLU A 149 2.11 -10.46 -9.44
N ILE A 150 2.47 -9.68 -10.48
CA ILE A 150 2.92 -8.29 -10.37
C ILE A 150 1.87 -7.42 -11.06
N ARG A 151 1.38 -6.40 -10.36
CA ARG A 151 0.42 -5.43 -10.89
C ARG A 151 0.95 -4.02 -10.71
N MET A 152 0.83 -3.22 -11.77
CA MET A 152 1.08 -1.79 -11.74
C MET A 152 -0.22 -1.02 -11.56
N PHE A 153 -0.15 0.19 -11.05
CA PHE A 153 -1.26 1.12 -11.04
C PHE A 153 -0.76 2.56 -11.17
N TRP A 154 -1.55 3.37 -11.87
CA TRP A 154 -1.27 4.79 -12.02
C TRP A 154 -1.51 5.52 -10.70
N ASN A 155 -0.48 6.22 -10.21
CA ASN A 155 -0.52 7.01 -8.99
C ASN A 155 -0.18 8.46 -9.26
N ARG A 156 -0.72 9.38 -8.48
CA ARG A 156 -0.49 10.83 -8.58
C ARG A 156 -0.72 11.35 -10.00
N MET A 157 -1.82 10.93 -10.60
CA MET A 157 -2.17 11.38 -11.94
C MET A 157 -2.77 12.78 -11.89
N ASP A 158 -2.10 13.74 -12.53
CA ASP A 158 -2.66 15.08 -12.73
C ASP A 158 -3.68 15.03 -13.88
N GLY A 159 -4.94 15.34 -13.58
CA GLY A 159 -6.01 15.36 -14.58
C GLY A 159 -5.82 16.41 -15.68
N ARG A 160 -4.90 17.35 -15.50
CA ARG A 160 -4.54 18.40 -16.50
C ARG A 160 -3.52 17.90 -17.51
N VAL A 161 -2.78 16.84 -17.19
CA VAL A 161 -1.75 16.28 -18.10
C VAL A 161 -2.42 15.47 -19.20
N SER A 162 -1.88 15.59 -20.41
CA SER A 162 -2.39 14.88 -21.58
C SER A 162 -2.48 13.36 -21.35
N LYS A 163 -3.66 12.80 -21.60
CA LYS A 163 -3.89 11.36 -21.57
C LYS A 163 -3.10 10.58 -22.65
N ARG A 164 -2.50 11.29 -23.61
CA ARG A 164 -1.72 10.69 -24.69
C ARG A 164 -0.52 9.89 -24.18
N LEU A 165 0.19 10.42 -23.18
CA LEU A 165 1.36 9.76 -22.61
C LEU A 165 0.97 8.46 -21.88
N SER A 166 -0.07 8.51 -21.05
CA SER A 166 -0.57 7.30 -20.36
C SER A 166 -1.11 6.25 -21.33
N HIS A 167 -1.73 6.69 -22.44
CA HIS A 167 -2.18 5.76 -23.48
C HIS A 167 -1.00 5.08 -24.18
N GLN A 168 0.05 5.83 -24.55
CA GLN A 168 1.26 5.27 -25.16
C GLN A 168 1.95 4.25 -24.23
N TYR A 169 2.08 4.58 -22.95
CA TYR A 169 2.60 3.62 -21.96
C TYR A 169 1.68 2.40 -21.81
N GLY A 170 0.38 2.58 -21.84
CA GLY A 170 -0.58 1.46 -21.78
C GLY A 170 -0.40 0.45 -22.91
N LEU A 171 -0.14 0.93 -24.13
CA LEU A 171 0.19 0.05 -25.27
C LEU A 171 1.51 -0.67 -25.04
N LEU A 172 2.55 0.03 -24.61
CA LEU A 172 3.85 -0.56 -24.29
C LEU A 172 3.75 -1.62 -23.19
N PHE A 173 3.01 -1.35 -22.11
CA PHE A 173 2.82 -2.34 -21.04
C PHE A 173 2.14 -3.61 -21.55
N LYS A 174 1.13 -3.45 -22.43
CA LYS A 174 0.45 -4.59 -23.05
C LYS A 174 1.39 -5.43 -23.91
N GLU A 175 2.23 -4.78 -24.74
CA GLU A 175 3.26 -5.47 -25.55
C GLU A 175 4.28 -6.20 -24.67
N LEU A 176 4.69 -5.59 -23.57
CA LEU A 176 5.61 -6.19 -22.59
C LEU A 176 4.93 -7.24 -21.69
N GLY A 177 3.62 -7.47 -21.84
CA GLY A 177 2.84 -8.39 -21.01
C GLY A 177 2.83 -8.02 -19.54
N LEU A 178 2.88 -6.71 -19.22
CA LEU A 178 2.79 -6.17 -17.87
C LEU A 178 1.33 -5.83 -17.54
N LYS A 179 0.87 -6.22 -16.37
CA LYS A 179 -0.52 -6.00 -15.95
C LYS A 179 -0.65 -4.66 -15.22
N VAL A 180 -1.53 -3.81 -15.71
CA VAL A 180 -1.86 -2.52 -15.11
C VAL A 180 -3.31 -2.56 -14.63
N LEU A 181 -3.56 -2.09 -13.42
CA LEU A 181 -4.92 -1.92 -12.91
C LEU A 181 -5.62 -0.77 -13.66
N ASP A 182 -6.90 -0.94 -13.94
CA ASP A 182 -7.72 0.10 -14.57
C ASP A 182 -7.90 1.34 -13.67
N THR A 183 -7.69 1.14 -12.39
CA THR A 183 -7.80 2.21 -11.40
C THR A 183 -6.63 3.17 -11.47
N VAL A 184 -6.95 4.45 -11.52
CA VAL A 184 -6.00 5.57 -11.52
C VAL A 184 -6.17 6.35 -10.23
N ILE A 185 -5.10 6.56 -9.47
CA ILE A 185 -5.11 7.39 -8.26
C ILE A 185 -4.71 8.82 -8.65
N PRO A 186 -5.61 9.80 -8.53
CA PRO A 186 -5.30 11.19 -8.88
C PRO A 186 -4.34 11.83 -7.87
N ASP A 187 -3.64 12.87 -8.30
CA ASP A 187 -2.83 13.70 -7.39
C ASP A 187 -3.76 14.64 -6.62
N MET A 188 -3.89 14.41 -5.32
CA MET A 188 -4.77 15.20 -4.45
C MET A 188 -4.11 15.41 -3.09
N GLU A 189 -4.18 16.63 -2.58
CA GLU A 189 -3.68 16.99 -1.24
C GLU A 189 -4.23 16.08 -0.13
N ARG A 190 -5.46 15.60 -0.28
CA ARG A 190 -6.09 14.74 0.73
C ARG A 190 -5.30 13.50 1.09
N TYR A 191 -4.48 12.96 0.17
CA TYR A 191 -3.63 11.80 0.44
C TYR A 191 -2.47 12.12 1.40
N GLY A 192 -2.15 13.39 1.58
CA GLY A 192 -1.19 13.87 2.56
C GLY A 192 -1.78 14.23 3.93
N ARG A 193 -3.11 14.29 4.05
CA ARG A 193 -3.75 14.69 5.31
C ARG A 193 -3.66 13.59 6.35
N GLU A 194 -2.93 13.89 7.40
CA GLU A 194 -2.72 13.02 8.56
C GLU A 194 -3.62 13.44 9.72
N THR A 195 -3.64 12.62 10.76
CA THR A 195 -4.30 12.94 12.02
C THR A 195 -3.68 14.20 12.61
N SER A 196 -4.47 15.27 12.76
CA SER A 196 -4.07 16.45 13.53
C SER A 196 -5.11 16.74 14.60
N PRO A 197 -4.74 17.42 15.70
CA PRO A 197 -5.69 17.80 16.75
C PRO A 197 -6.83 18.70 16.26
N GLU A 198 -6.61 19.41 15.16
CA GLU A 198 -7.52 20.42 14.59
C GLU A 198 -8.37 19.85 13.44
N GLU A 199 -7.95 18.78 12.77
CA GLU A 199 -8.65 18.23 11.62
C GLU A 199 -9.68 17.16 12.03
N ARG A 200 -10.94 17.39 11.68
CA ARG A 200 -12.05 16.45 11.89
C ARG A 200 -12.14 15.34 10.84
N ASN A 201 -11.42 15.47 9.73
CA ASN A 201 -11.48 14.54 8.61
C ASN A 201 -10.14 13.84 8.43
N LEU A 202 -10.03 12.67 9.01
CA LEU A 202 -8.87 11.80 8.87
C LEU A 202 -8.90 11.11 7.49
N PHE A 203 -7.81 11.18 6.76
CA PHE A 203 -7.67 10.43 5.52
C PHE A 203 -6.59 9.36 5.62
N ARG A 204 -5.39 9.73 6.02
CA ARG A 204 -4.27 8.82 6.23
C ARG A 204 -4.00 8.62 7.71
N SER A 205 -4.40 7.48 8.25
CA SER A 205 -4.17 7.09 9.64
C SER A 205 -3.96 5.59 9.74
N THR A 206 -3.13 5.20 10.68
CA THR A 206 -2.91 3.79 11.01
C THR A 206 -3.90 3.27 12.06
N LEU A 207 -4.65 4.17 12.73
CA LEU A 207 -5.61 3.84 13.78
C LEU A 207 -7.06 3.89 13.30
N PHE A 208 -7.32 4.62 12.21
CA PHE A 208 -8.66 4.82 11.66
C PHE A 208 -8.72 4.45 10.19
N PRO A 209 -9.87 3.97 9.71
CA PRO A 209 -10.08 3.81 8.28
C PRO A 209 -10.15 5.19 7.61
N PRO A 210 -9.84 5.28 6.32
CA PRO A 210 -10.06 6.49 5.56
C PRO A 210 -11.54 6.89 5.62
N SER A 211 -11.83 8.17 5.85
CA SER A 211 -13.21 8.68 5.96
C SER A 211 -14.03 8.36 4.70
N GLY A 212 -15.20 7.75 4.88
CA GLY A 212 -16.10 7.39 3.78
C GLY A 212 -16.55 8.59 2.95
N LYS A 213 -16.63 9.81 3.52
CA LYS A 213 -16.90 11.05 2.78
C LYS A 213 -15.75 11.43 1.85
N LEU A 214 -14.51 11.15 2.25
CA LEU A 214 -13.33 11.43 1.45
C LEU A 214 -13.04 10.32 0.43
N LEU A 215 -13.54 9.11 0.68
CA LEU A 215 -13.48 8.00 -0.29
C LEU A 215 -14.46 8.21 -1.44
N LYS A 216 -15.66 8.74 -1.18
CA LYS A 216 -16.63 9.08 -2.24
C LYS A 216 -16.01 10.12 -3.18
N GLY A 217 -15.86 9.77 -4.46
CA GLY A 217 -15.21 10.61 -5.46
C GLY A 217 -13.66 10.52 -5.47
N SER A 218 -13.08 9.62 -4.70
CA SER A 218 -11.69 9.22 -4.88
C SER A 218 -11.64 7.90 -5.67
N ALA A 219 -10.69 7.78 -6.59
CA ALA A 219 -10.45 6.53 -7.31
C ALA A 219 -10.10 5.35 -6.38
N LEU A 220 -9.74 5.62 -5.11
CA LEU A 220 -9.52 4.61 -4.09
C LEU A 220 -10.78 3.77 -3.81
N ALA A 221 -11.98 4.36 -3.85
CA ALA A 221 -13.23 3.60 -3.69
C ALA A 221 -13.38 2.51 -4.77
N VAL A 222 -12.90 2.79 -5.98
CA VAL A 222 -12.86 1.84 -7.10
C VAL A 222 -11.70 0.86 -6.96
N SER A 223 -10.52 1.33 -6.48
CA SER A 223 -9.36 0.49 -6.21
C SER A 223 -9.66 -0.63 -5.22
N TYR A 224 -10.44 -0.36 -4.19
CA TYR A 224 -10.79 -1.36 -3.19
C TYR A 224 -11.62 -2.51 -3.79
N THR A 225 -12.45 -2.27 -4.79
CA THR A 225 -13.22 -3.31 -5.47
C THR A 225 -12.39 -4.11 -6.48
N HIS A 226 -11.33 -3.53 -7.03
CA HIS A 226 -10.44 -4.19 -8.01
C HIS A 226 -9.22 -4.88 -7.37
N LEU A 227 -8.89 -4.53 -6.13
CA LEU A 227 -7.86 -5.21 -5.34
C LEU A 227 -8.40 -6.41 -4.56
N THR A 228 -9.65 -6.86 -4.83
CA THR A 228 -10.12 -8.11 -4.27
C THR A 228 -9.17 -9.22 -4.71
N LEU A 229 -8.39 -9.70 -3.75
CA LEU A 229 -7.59 -10.91 -3.91
C LEU A 229 -8.56 -12.02 -4.34
N PRO A 230 -8.19 -12.88 -5.31
CA PRO A 230 -8.99 -14.05 -5.62
C PRO A 230 -9.19 -14.83 -4.32
N THR A 231 -10.42 -14.82 -3.82
CA THR A 231 -10.80 -15.65 -2.69
C THR A 231 -10.76 -17.08 -3.18
N ASN A 232 -9.68 -17.79 -2.90
CA ASN A 232 -9.71 -19.23 -2.93
C ASN A 232 -10.70 -19.68 -1.82
N ARG A 233 -11.93 -19.97 -2.24
CA ARG A 233 -12.82 -20.84 -1.48
C ARG A 233 -12.47 -22.29 -1.78
#